data_a9f7349c39a4d46c21c6f93d2faa60c0
#
_entry.id   a9f7349c39a4d46c21c6f93d2faa60c0
#
_cell.length_a   1.000
_cell.length_b   1.000
_cell.length_c   1.000
_cell.angle_alpha   90.00
_cell.angle_beta   90.00
_cell.angle_gamma   90.00
#
_symmetry.space_group_name_H-M   'P 1'
#
loop_
_entity.id
_entity.type
_entity.pdbx_description
1 polymer ?
#
loop_
_entity_poly.entity_id
_entity_poly.type
_entity_poly.pdbx_seq_one_letter_code
_entity_poly.pdbx_strand_id
1 'polypeptide(L)'
;MATEKVYKRILLKLSGEALTGDESFGIDPKVLDQMALEIGQLVGIGVQVGLVVGGGNLFRGAALQSAGLDRVTGDHMGMLATVMNALALRDALERSNIATQVMSAIPMSGVVDHYDRRKAIRAMSQGDVVIFSAGTGNPFFTTDSSACLRGIEVEADVVLKATKVDGVYNSDPSVSYTHLRAHETSKHL
;
A
#
# COMPACT_ATOMS: atom_id res chain seq x y z
N MET A 1 -16.46 13.71 24.47
CA MET A 1 -15.36 14.54 23.98
C MET A 1 -14.96 13.99 22.62
N ALA A 2 -15.09 14.76 21.55
CA ALA A 2 -14.58 14.34 20.25
C ALA A 2 -13.06 14.31 20.35
N THR A 3 -12.46 13.15 20.11
CA THR A 3 -11.01 13.00 20.03
C THR A 3 -10.54 13.87 18.87
N GLU A 4 -9.73 14.88 19.14
CA GLU A 4 -9.17 15.74 18.12
C GLU A 4 -8.31 14.88 17.17
N LYS A 5 -8.62 14.91 15.88
CA LYS A 5 -7.87 14.14 14.88
C LYS A 5 -6.48 14.72 14.75
N VAL A 6 -5.47 13.92 15.05
CA VAL A 6 -4.07 14.33 14.90
C VAL A 6 -3.71 14.48 13.42
N TYR A 7 -4.26 13.62 12.55
CA TYR A 7 -4.02 13.63 11.10
C TYR A 7 -5.35 13.63 10.34
N LYS A 8 -5.43 14.46 9.30
CA LYS A 8 -6.60 14.55 8.43
C LYS A 8 -6.48 13.62 7.22
N ARG A 9 -5.30 13.53 6.63
CA ARG A 9 -5.01 12.69 5.47
C ARG A 9 -3.81 11.82 5.73
N ILE A 10 -3.98 10.52 5.56
CA ILE A 10 -2.90 9.54 5.75
C ILE A 10 -2.65 8.77 4.46
N LEU A 11 -1.40 8.37 4.26
CA LEU A 11 -1.06 7.33 3.30
C LEU A 11 -0.57 6.09 4.07
N LEU A 12 -1.24 4.97 3.88
CA LEU A 12 -0.90 3.71 4.52
C LEU A 12 -0.24 2.77 3.50
N LYS A 13 0.99 2.37 3.76
CA LYS A 13 1.69 1.35 2.98
C LYS A 13 1.51 -0.02 3.62
N LEU A 14 0.99 -0.96 2.85
CA LEU A 14 0.79 -2.35 3.24
C LEU A 14 1.79 -3.25 2.49
N SER A 15 2.36 -4.24 3.17
CA SER A 15 3.10 -5.31 2.49
C SER A 15 2.12 -6.22 1.75
N GLY A 16 2.47 -6.65 0.54
CA GLY A 16 1.68 -7.69 -0.15
C GLY A 16 1.56 -8.96 0.67
N GLU A 17 2.61 -9.33 1.40
CA GLU A 17 2.62 -10.50 2.30
C GLU A 17 1.62 -10.39 3.46
N ALA A 18 1.13 -9.20 3.79
CA ALA A 18 0.04 -9.04 4.75
C ALA A 18 -1.31 -9.55 4.22
N LEU A 19 -1.44 -9.80 2.91
CA LEU A 19 -2.65 -10.28 2.27
C LEU A 19 -2.75 -11.82 2.21
N THR A 20 -1.71 -12.57 2.59
CA THR A 20 -1.67 -14.03 2.45
C THR A 20 -2.38 -14.78 3.58
N GLY A 21 -2.70 -14.12 4.70
CA GLY A 21 -3.14 -14.80 5.91
C GLY A 21 -2.08 -15.78 6.41
N ASP A 22 -2.48 -17.03 6.64
CA ASP A 22 -1.58 -18.10 7.10
C ASP A 22 -0.78 -18.76 5.97
N GLU A 23 -1.10 -18.41 4.72
CA GLU A 23 -0.43 -18.96 3.53
C GLU A 23 0.83 -18.14 3.17
N SER A 24 1.71 -18.74 2.36
CA SER A 24 2.92 -18.09 1.88
C SER A 24 2.76 -17.37 0.54
N PHE A 25 1.61 -17.57 -0.13
CA PHE A 25 1.32 -17.08 -1.47
C PHE A 25 -0.18 -16.81 -1.64
N GLY A 26 -0.53 -15.85 -2.48
CA GLY A 26 -1.92 -15.57 -2.83
C GLY A 26 -2.53 -14.44 -2.03
N ILE A 27 -3.85 -14.40 -2.03
CA ILE A 27 -4.68 -13.41 -1.35
C ILE A 27 -5.73 -14.15 -0.53
N ASP A 28 -5.77 -13.92 0.78
CA ASP A 28 -6.79 -14.47 1.66
C ASP A 28 -7.99 -13.51 1.75
N PRO A 29 -9.19 -13.93 1.33
CA PRO A 29 -10.39 -13.11 1.41
C PRO A 29 -10.73 -12.64 2.83
N LYS A 30 -10.44 -13.45 3.86
CA LYS A 30 -10.71 -13.08 5.25
C LYS A 30 -9.83 -11.92 5.70
N VAL A 31 -8.58 -11.91 5.27
CA VAL A 31 -7.65 -10.81 5.53
C VAL A 31 -8.10 -9.54 4.85
N LEU A 32 -8.57 -9.63 3.60
CA LEU A 32 -9.13 -8.47 2.90
C LEU A 32 -10.35 -7.91 3.63
N ASP A 33 -11.27 -8.76 4.07
CA ASP A 33 -12.47 -8.33 4.80
C ASP A 33 -12.09 -7.66 6.14
N GLN A 34 -11.11 -8.21 6.86
CA GLN A 34 -10.61 -7.60 8.09
C GLN A 34 -9.97 -6.23 7.83
N MET A 35 -9.13 -6.12 6.80
CA MET A 35 -8.54 -4.84 6.40
C MET A 35 -9.60 -3.81 6.00
N ALA A 36 -10.63 -4.24 5.28
CA ALA A 36 -11.74 -3.36 4.90
C ALA A 36 -12.47 -2.79 6.13
N LEU A 37 -12.69 -3.61 7.17
CA LEU A 37 -13.29 -3.16 8.42
C LEU A 37 -12.40 -2.12 9.13
N GLU A 38 -11.09 -2.36 9.24
CA GLU A 38 -10.15 -1.44 9.89
C GLU A 38 -10.04 -0.11 9.14
N ILE A 39 -9.93 -0.16 7.81
CA ILE A 39 -9.91 1.04 6.96
C ILE A 39 -11.25 1.80 7.08
N GLY A 40 -12.36 1.06 7.12
CA GLY A 40 -13.69 1.64 7.30
C GLY A 40 -13.85 2.41 8.61
N GLN A 41 -13.21 1.96 9.70
CA GLN A 41 -13.19 2.71 10.97
C GLN A 41 -12.47 4.07 10.81
N LEU A 42 -11.36 4.12 10.08
CA LEU A 42 -10.64 5.36 9.81
C LEU A 42 -11.46 6.33 8.97
N VAL A 43 -12.08 5.82 7.90
CA VAL A 43 -12.99 6.61 7.05
C VAL A 43 -14.19 7.10 7.84
N GLY A 44 -14.77 6.24 8.69
CA GLY A 44 -15.94 6.56 9.53
C GLY A 44 -15.70 7.70 10.53
N ILE A 45 -14.48 7.86 11.01
CA ILE A 45 -14.09 9.03 11.83
C ILE A 45 -13.63 10.22 10.96
N GLY A 46 -13.75 10.12 9.63
CA GLY A 46 -13.48 11.19 8.65
C GLY A 46 -12.00 11.40 8.34
N VAL A 47 -11.15 10.38 8.51
CA VAL A 47 -9.77 10.39 8.00
C VAL A 47 -9.79 10.10 6.51
N GLN A 48 -9.05 10.89 5.73
CA GLN A 48 -8.84 10.67 4.30
C GLN A 48 -7.72 9.62 4.12
N VAL A 49 -8.02 8.51 3.47
CA VAL A 49 -7.12 7.36 3.40
C VAL A 49 -6.63 7.12 1.97
N GLY A 50 -5.32 7.18 1.79
CA GLY A 50 -4.62 6.64 0.62
C GLY A 50 -3.92 5.34 0.97
N LEU A 51 -3.92 4.38 0.06
CA LEU A 51 -3.29 3.08 0.25
C LEU A 51 -2.25 2.82 -0.82
N VAL A 52 -1.13 2.24 -0.43
CA VAL A 52 -0.13 1.64 -1.33
C VAL A 52 0.09 0.21 -0.89
N VAL A 53 -0.12 -0.75 -1.77
CA VAL A 53 0.03 -2.17 -1.47
C VAL A 53 1.17 -2.80 -2.28
N GLY A 54 2.01 -3.60 -1.61
CA GLY A 54 3.08 -4.37 -2.26
C GLY A 54 2.54 -5.56 -3.05
N GLY A 55 3.41 -6.19 -3.87
CA GLY A 55 3.08 -7.35 -4.71
C GLY A 55 3.75 -8.66 -4.29
N GLY A 56 4.47 -8.68 -3.16
CA GLY A 56 5.33 -9.79 -2.75
C GLY A 56 4.61 -11.12 -2.46
N ASN A 57 3.31 -11.08 -2.20
CA ASN A 57 2.45 -12.27 -2.04
C ASN A 57 2.15 -12.99 -3.36
N LEU A 58 2.19 -12.28 -4.48
CA LEU A 58 1.88 -12.83 -5.81
C LEU A 58 3.13 -13.00 -6.68
N PHE A 59 4.15 -12.16 -6.46
CA PHE A 59 5.36 -12.20 -7.27
C PHE A 59 6.58 -11.80 -6.45
N ARG A 60 7.57 -12.70 -6.40
CA ARG A 60 8.87 -12.48 -5.76
C ARG A 60 9.97 -12.52 -6.82
N GLY A 61 10.32 -11.34 -7.35
CA GLY A 61 11.29 -11.20 -8.43
C GLY A 61 12.69 -11.71 -8.12
N ALA A 62 13.13 -11.68 -6.86
CA ALA A 62 14.50 -12.07 -6.47
C ALA A 62 14.85 -13.52 -6.86
N ALA A 63 13.95 -14.48 -6.65
CA ALA A 63 14.17 -15.89 -7.02
C ALA A 63 14.28 -16.09 -8.53
N LEU A 64 13.46 -15.38 -9.32
CA LEU A 64 13.50 -15.46 -10.77
C LEU A 64 14.68 -14.71 -11.37
N GLN A 65 15.12 -13.61 -10.74
CA GLN A 65 16.35 -12.91 -11.15
C GLN A 65 17.58 -13.80 -10.96
N SER A 66 17.62 -14.58 -9.88
CA SER A 66 18.68 -15.59 -9.68
C SER A 66 18.67 -16.68 -10.74
N ALA A 67 17.53 -16.94 -11.37
CA ALA A 67 17.35 -17.87 -12.47
C ALA A 67 17.51 -17.22 -13.86
N GLY A 68 17.97 -15.95 -13.93
CA GLY A 68 18.27 -15.26 -15.19
C GLY A 68 17.17 -14.35 -15.73
N LEU A 69 16.08 -14.11 -14.98
CA LEU A 69 15.08 -13.13 -15.39
C LEU A 69 15.68 -11.72 -15.36
N ASP A 70 15.45 -10.95 -16.42
CA ASP A 70 15.84 -9.55 -16.49
C ASP A 70 15.19 -8.74 -15.35
N ARG A 71 15.96 -7.85 -14.73
CA ARG A 71 15.53 -7.03 -13.60
C ARG A 71 14.34 -6.14 -13.94
N VAL A 72 14.37 -5.48 -15.09
CA VAL A 72 13.30 -4.59 -15.54
C VAL A 72 11.99 -5.36 -15.74
N THR A 73 12.09 -6.53 -16.38
CA THR A 73 10.94 -7.44 -16.55
C THR A 73 10.37 -7.87 -15.20
N GLY A 74 11.24 -8.26 -14.25
CA GLY A 74 10.81 -8.64 -12.91
C GLY A 74 10.12 -7.49 -12.16
N ASP A 75 10.64 -6.28 -12.27
CA ASP A 75 10.04 -5.10 -11.64
C ASP A 75 8.66 -4.78 -12.24
N HIS A 76 8.48 -4.90 -13.58
CA HIS A 76 7.17 -4.75 -14.20
C HIS A 76 6.17 -5.83 -13.74
N MET A 77 6.60 -7.09 -13.62
CA MET A 77 5.74 -8.15 -13.06
C MET A 77 5.34 -7.85 -11.62
N GLY A 78 6.26 -7.34 -10.80
CA GLY A 78 5.96 -6.87 -9.44
C GLY A 78 4.95 -5.72 -9.41
N MET A 79 5.06 -4.77 -10.34
CA MET A 79 4.07 -3.68 -10.49
C MET A 79 2.68 -4.22 -10.83
N LEU A 80 2.59 -5.19 -11.76
CA LEU A 80 1.32 -5.84 -12.11
C LEU A 80 0.73 -6.59 -10.91
N ALA A 81 1.54 -7.26 -10.11
CA ALA A 81 1.11 -7.91 -8.88
C ALA A 81 0.46 -6.92 -7.89
N THR A 82 1.00 -5.69 -7.78
CA THR A 82 0.36 -4.65 -6.94
C THR A 82 -1.01 -4.24 -7.47
N VAL A 83 -1.22 -4.24 -8.78
CA VAL A 83 -2.53 -3.93 -9.38
C VAL A 83 -3.55 -5.02 -9.04
N MET A 84 -3.17 -6.29 -9.10
CA MET A 84 -4.04 -7.41 -8.70
C MET A 84 -4.46 -7.28 -7.23
N ASN A 85 -3.52 -6.99 -6.33
CA ASN A 85 -3.82 -6.74 -4.92
C ASN A 85 -4.74 -5.54 -4.71
N ALA A 86 -4.51 -4.44 -5.45
CA ALA A 86 -5.34 -3.25 -5.38
C ALA A 86 -6.79 -3.52 -5.83
N LEU A 87 -6.99 -4.32 -6.88
CA LEU A 87 -8.32 -4.74 -7.34
C LEU A 87 -9.06 -5.58 -6.29
N ALA A 88 -8.36 -6.55 -5.69
CA ALA A 88 -8.93 -7.39 -4.65
C ALA A 88 -9.32 -6.58 -3.39
N LEU A 89 -8.45 -5.63 -2.98
CA LEU A 89 -8.74 -4.77 -1.84
C LEU A 89 -9.87 -3.79 -2.12
N ARG A 90 -9.96 -3.25 -3.34
CA ARG A 90 -11.10 -2.42 -3.78
C ARG A 90 -12.41 -3.19 -3.63
N ASP A 91 -12.48 -4.41 -4.14
CA ASP A 91 -13.68 -5.24 -4.04
C ASP A 91 -14.11 -5.44 -2.57
N ALA A 92 -13.18 -5.73 -1.67
CA ALA A 92 -13.48 -5.90 -0.26
C ALA A 92 -13.98 -4.60 0.41
N LEU A 93 -13.38 -3.46 0.08
CA LEU A 93 -13.81 -2.15 0.57
C LEU A 93 -15.21 -1.78 0.05
N GLU A 94 -15.48 -1.98 -1.24
CA GLU A 94 -16.79 -1.71 -1.85
C GLU A 94 -17.86 -2.63 -1.28
N ARG A 95 -17.59 -3.91 -1.02
CA ARG A 95 -18.50 -4.82 -0.28
C ARG A 95 -18.82 -4.34 1.12
N SER A 96 -17.90 -3.59 1.73
CA SER A 96 -18.07 -2.94 3.04
C SER A 96 -18.69 -1.53 2.94
N ASN A 97 -19.26 -1.15 1.78
CA ASN A 97 -19.83 0.16 1.48
C ASN A 97 -18.85 1.34 1.60
N ILE A 98 -17.57 1.10 1.33
CA ILE A 98 -16.54 2.13 1.31
C ILE A 98 -16.21 2.46 -0.14
N ALA A 99 -16.55 3.68 -0.57
CA ALA A 99 -16.25 4.15 -1.93
C ALA A 99 -14.72 4.12 -2.15
N THR A 100 -14.29 3.46 -3.22
CA THR A 100 -12.88 3.20 -3.44
C THR A 100 -12.49 3.40 -4.90
N GLN A 101 -11.38 4.09 -5.13
CA GLN A 101 -10.80 4.27 -6.46
C GLN A 101 -9.40 3.63 -6.53
N VAL A 102 -9.11 2.91 -7.61
CA VAL A 102 -7.77 2.39 -7.90
C VAL A 102 -7.15 3.21 -9.00
N MET A 103 -5.95 3.75 -8.73
CA MET A 103 -5.15 4.50 -9.70
C MET A 103 -3.81 3.82 -9.91
N SER A 104 -3.44 3.60 -11.17
CA SER A 104 -2.19 2.96 -11.55
C SER A 104 -1.19 3.94 -12.14
N ALA A 105 0.06 3.81 -11.74
CA ALA A 105 1.17 4.57 -12.34
C ALA A 105 1.47 4.14 -13.79
N ILE A 106 1.04 2.93 -14.18
CA ILE A 106 1.12 2.42 -15.56
C ILE A 106 -0.28 2.48 -16.16
N PRO A 107 -0.46 3.03 -17.38
CA PRO A 107 -1.76 3.04 -18.04
C PRO A 107 -2.32 1.63 -18.26
N MET A 108 -3.55 1.38 -17.81
CA MET A 108 -4.27 0.11 -17.96
C MET A 108 -5.74 0.36 -18.28
N SER A 109 -6.00 0.93 -19.46
CA SER A 109 -7.35 1.30 -19.89
C SER A 109 -8.34 0.15 -19.75
N GLY A 110 -9.50 0.44 -19.18
CA GLY A 110 -10.56 -0.54 -18.96
C GLY A 110 -10.38 -1.43 -17.71
N VAL A 111 -9.28 -1.30 -16.97
CA VAL A 111 -9.03 -2.06 -15.74
C VAL A 111 -8.99 -1.14 -14.51
N VAL A 112 -8.13 -0.12 -14.55
CA VAL A 112 -7.97 0.88 -13.49
C VAL A 112 -7.71 2.25 -14.10
N ASP A 113 -7.97 3.31 -13.35
CA ASP A 113 -7.66 4.67 -13.78
C ASP A 113 -6.14 4.91 -13.82
N HIS A 114 -5.72 5.74 -14.77
CA HIS A 114 -4.35 6.25 -14.73
C HIS A 114 -4.22 7.27 -13.60
N TYR A 115 -3.08 7.22 -12.89
CA TYR A 115 -2.82 8.12 -11.78
C TYR A 115 -2.92 9.59 -12.19
N ASP A 116 -3.73 10.33 -11.49
CA ASP A 116 -3.86 11.77 -11.59
C ASP A 116 -3.93 12.36 -10.17
N ARG A 117 -2.94 13.19 -9.83
CA ARG A 117 -2.81 13.78 -8.49
C ARG A 117 -4.06 14.56 -8.08
N ARG A 118 -4.63 15.36 -9.00
CA ARG A 118 -5.78 16.22 -8.67
C ARG A 118 -7.04 15.39 -8.45
N LYS A 119 -7.22 14.35 -9.25
CA LYS A 119 -8.33 13.39 -9.06
C LYS A 119 -8.19 12.66 -7.73
N ALA A 120 -6.98 12.19 -7.39
CA ALA A 120 -6.73 11.50 -6.13
C ALA A 120 -7.05 12.39 -4.92
N ILE A 121 -6.55 13.63 -4.88
CA ILE A 121 -6.83 14.58 -3.79
C ILE A 121 -8.34 14.84 -3.69
N ARG A 122 -9.03 15.01 -4.82
CA ARG A 122 -10.48 15.25 -4.83
C ARG A 122 -11.25 14.06 -4.28
N ALA A 123 -10.95 12.83 -4.72
CA ALA A 123 -11.57 11.60 -4.26
C ALA A 123 -11.39 11.45 -2.73
N MET A 124 -10.16 11.56 -2.24
CA MET A 124 -9.87 11.49 -0.81
C MET A 124 -10.62 12.57 0.00
N SER A 125 -10.76 13.79 -0.57
CA SER A 125 -11.50 14.89 0.08
C SER A 125 -13.01 14.65 0.12
N GLN A 126 -13.54 13.79 -0.75
CA GLN A 126 -14.94 13.35 -0.77
C GLN A 126 -15.20 12.14 0.15
N GLY A 127 -14.15 11.57 0.73
CA GLY A 127 -14.22 10.41 1.62
C GLY A 127 -13.97 9.07 0.92
N ASP A 128 -13.63 9.08 -0.37
CA ASP A 128 -13.23 7.86 -1.06
C ASP A 128 -11.85 7.41 -0.59
N VAL A 129 -11.65 6.12 -0.48
CA VAL A 129 -10.31 5.51 -0.34
C VAL A 129 -9.65 5.47 -1.72
N VAL A 130 -8.41 5.91 -1.81
CA VAL A 130 -7.64 5.84 -3.07
C VAL A 130 -6.50 4.85 -2.91
N ILE A 131 -6.48 3.82 -3.77
CA ILE A 131 -5.43 2.82 -3.80
C ILE A 131 -4.48 3.12 -4.96
N PHE A 132 -3.21 3.38 -4.65
CA PHE A 132 -2.17 3.65 -5.62
C PHE A 132 -1.44 2.36 -5.96
N SER A 133 -1.48 1.92 -7.20
CA SER A 133 -0.90 0.69 -7.70
C SER A 133 0.18 0.93 -8.75
N ALA A 134 0.88 -0.12 -9.15
CA ALA A 134 2.00 -0.11 -10.10
C ALA A 134 3.21 0.74 -9.65
N GLY A 135 3.39 0.92 -8.34
CA GLY A 135 4.56 1.58 -7.79
C GLY A 135 4.72 3.02 -8.26
N THR A 136 5.94 3.37 -8.69
CA THR A 136 6.24 4.66 -9.34
C THR A 136 5.98 4.63 -10.84
N GLY A 137 5.69 3.47 -11.42
CA GLY A 137 5.65 3.24 -12.87
C GLY A 137 7.04 3.03 -13.49
N ASN A 138 8.11 3.12 -12.71
CA ASN A 138 9.49 2.96 -13.17
C ASN A 138 10.15 1.77 -12.48
N PRO A 139 10.94 0.94 -13.22
CA PRO A 139 11.78 -0.08 -12.62
C PRO A 139 12.78 0.47 -11.62
N PHE A 140 13.38 -0.40 -10.81
CA PHE A 140 14.39 -0.12 -9.79
C PHE A 140 13.92 0.60 -8.53
N PHE A 141 12.64 0.95 -8.43
CA PHE A 141 12.06 1.57 -7.23
C PHE A 141 11.27 0.55 -6.41
N THR A 142 11.31 0.72 -5.09
CA THR A 142 10.54 -0.10 -4.16
C THR A 142 9.13 0.45 -3.96
N THR A 143 8.24 -0.37 -3.40
CA THR A 143 6.91 0.08 -2.97
C THR A 143 6.99 1.14 -1.87
N ASP A 144 8.03 1.11 -1.03
CA ASP A 144 8.26 2.14 0.00
C ASP A 144 8.57 3.50 -0.64
N SER A 145 9.42 3.53 -1.69
CA SER A 145 9.68 4.76 -2.46
C SER A 145 8.40 5.31 -3.10
N SER A 146 7.57 4.42 -3.64
CA SER A 146 6.26 4.80 -4.18
C SER A 146 5.35 5.39 -3.12
N ALA A 147 5.29 4.81 -1.92
CA ALA A 147 4.48 5.32 -0.82
C ALA A 147 4.91 6.73 -0.41
N CYS A 148 6.21 6.98 -0.27
CA CYS A 148 6.73 8.31 0.03
C CYS A 148 6.37 9.32 -1.07
N LEU A 149 6.58 8.96 -2.35
CA LEU A 149 6.24 9.82 -3.48
C LEU A 149 4.75 10.17 -3.50
N ARG A 150 3.88 9.18 -3.41
CA ARG A 150 2.41 9.39 -3.40
C ARG A 150 1.98 10.20 -2.17
N GLY A 151 2.58 9.95 -1.00
CA GLY A 151 2.29 10.72 0.22
C GLY A 151 2.55 12.22 0.03
N ILE A 152 3.70 12.57 -0.55
CA ILE A 152 4.04 13.97 -0.87
C ILE A 152 3.06 14.54 -1.90
N GLU A 153 2.80 13.80 -3.00
CA GLU A 153 1.96 14.26 -4.09
C GLU A 153 0.51 14.51 -3.68
N VAL A 154 -0.05 13.68 -2.80
CA VAL A 154 -1.43 13.86 -2.33
C VAL A 154 -1.53 14.71 -1.06
N GLU A 155 -0.43 15.30 -0.61
CA GLU A 155 -0.40 16.16 0.58
C GLU A 155 -0.88 15.39 1.84
N ALA A 156 -0.37 14.18 2.04
CA ALA A 156 -0.64 13.41 3.23
C ALA A 156 0.08 14.02 4.44
N ASP A 157 -0.60 14.11 5.58
CA ASP A 157 -0.02 14.59 6.84
C ASP A 157 1.03 13.60 7.38
N VAL A 158 0.86 12.32 7.04
CA VAL A 158 1.76 11.24 7.45
C VAL A 158 1.72 10.07 6.48
N VAL A 159 2.87 9.41 6.30
CA VAL A 159 3.00 8.12 5.62
C VAL A 159 3.27 7.06 6.68
N LEU A 160 2.36 6.09 6.77
CA LEU A 160 2.45 4.99 7.73
C LEU A 160 2.82 3.70 7.00
N LYS A 161 3.78 2.95 7.52
CA LYS A 161 4.15 1.63 7.02
C LYS A 161 3.68 0.57 8.02
N ALA A 162 2.71 -0.24 7.62
CA ALA A 162 2.33 -1.43 8.37
C ALA A 162 3.41 -2.49 8.19
N THR A 163 4.00 -2.94 9.30
CA THR A 163 5.09 -3.91 9.33
C THR A 163 4.72 -5.08 10.23
N LYS A 164 5.36 -6.24 10.01
CA LYS A 164 5.25 -7.40 10.91
C LYS A 164 6.14 -7.27 12.16
N VAL A 165 6.96 -6.23 12.23
CA VAL A 165 7.87 -5.94 13.33
C VAL A 165 7.54 -4.59 13.95
N ASP A 166 7.88 -4.40 15.20
CA ASP A 166 7.50 -3.27 16.04
C ASP A 166 8.42 -2.04 15.89
N GLY A 167 9.38 -2.08 14.98
CA GLY A 167 10.26 -0.93 14.75
C GLY A 167 11.30 -1.13 13.66
N VAL A 168 12.27 -0.23 13.60
CA VAL A 168 13.39 -0.27 12.65
C VAL A 168 14.61 -0.91 13.31
N TYR A 169 15.08 -1.99 12.72
CA TYR A 169 16.21 -2.78 13.18
C TYR A 169 17.44 -2.59 12.27
N ASN A 170 18.61 -2.96 12.77
CA ASN A 170 19.86 -2.93 12.00
C ASN A 170 20.01 -4.14 11.06
N SER A 171 19.25 -5.21 11.29
CA SER A 171 19.10 -6.39 10.42
C SER A 171 17.77 -7.05 10.69
N ASP A 172 17.41 -8.08 9.93
CA ASP A 172 16.14 -8.79 10.08
C ASP A 172 16.04 -9.46 11.47
N PRO A 173 15.08 -9.05 12.34
CA PRO A 173 14.96 -9.59 13.69
C PRO A 173 14.47 -11.05 13.72
N SER A 174 13.92 -11.57 12.62
CA SER A 174 13.50 -12.99 12.50
C SER A 174 14.68 -13.93 12.23
N VAL A 175 15.82 -13.40 11.78
CA VAL A 175 16.99 -14.19 11.39
C VAL A 175 18.10 -14.13 12.43
N SER A 176 18.30 -12.99 13.09
CA SER A 176 19.36 -12.79 14.07
C SER A 176 18.92 -11.83 15.18
N TYR A 177 19.58 -11.98 16.36
CA TYR A 177 19.39 -10.99 17.42
C TYR A 177 19.89 -9.62 16.97
N THR A 178 19.01 -8.63 17.00
CA THR A 178 19.29 -7.27 16.52
C THR A 178 18.85 -6.23 17.54
N HIS A 179 19.39 -5.01 17.41
CA HIS A 179 18.97 -3.89 18.23
C HIS A 179 17.98 -3.01 17.46
N LEU A 180 16.90 -2.64 18.13
CA LEU A 180 15.95 -1.65 17.63
C LEU A 180 16.66 -0.32 17.41
N ARG A 181 16.56 0.27 16.22
CA ARG A 181 17.18 1.57 15.91
C ARG A 181 16.23 2.75 16.07
N ALA A 182 14.94 2.55 15.81
CA ALA A 182 13.94 3.59 15.98
C ALA A 182 12.55 2.99 16.15
N HIS A 183 11.76 3.57 17.06
CA HIS A 183 10.33 3.33 17.21
C HIS A 183 9.49 4.40 16.52
N GLU A 184 10.06 5.55 16.24
CA GLU A 184 9.31 6.70 15.75
C GLU A 184 9.53 6.93 14.26
N THR A 185 8.43 7.14 13.56
CA THR A 185 8.44 7.85 12.29
C THR A 185 8.79 9.30 12.55
N SER A 186 9.74 9.85 11.79
CA SER A 186 10.08 11.26 11.89
C SER A 186 8.83 12.13 11.73
N LYS A 187 8.59 13.00 12.70
CA LYS A 187 7.47 13.95 12.70
C LYS A 187 7.65 15.12 11.73
N HIS A 188 8.69 15.11 10.90
CA HIS A 188 9.04 16.22 10.03
C HIS A 188 9.43 15.71 8.64
N LEU A 189 8.54 15.87 7.72
CA LEU A 189 8.80 16.17 6.33
C LEU A 189 8.06 17.46 5.95
#